data_20b8c142bc3a3067620b581d6e7e5e02
#
_entry.id   20b8c142bc3a3067620b581d6e7e5e02
#
_cell.length_a   1.000
_cell.length_b   1.000
_cell.length_c   1.000
_cell.angle_alpha   90.00
_cell.angle_beta   90.00
_cell.angle_gamma   90.00
#
_symmetry.space_group_name_H-M   'P 1'
#
loop_
_entity.id
_entity.type
_entity.pdbx_description
1 polymer ?
#
loop_
_entity_poly.entity_id
_entity_poly.type
_entity_poly.pdbx_seq_one_letter_code
_entity_poly.pdbx_strand_id
1 'polypeptide(L)'
;YKGKWASLGKEIVNPIGCADCHEPENMNLHISRPALIEAFQRQGKDITKATQQEMRSLVCAQCHVEYYFKGDGKYLTFPWDKGSTVEDMEAYYDEAGFADYTHKLSRAPILKAQHPDYEISQMGIHAQRGVSCADCHMPYKSEGGVKYSDHHIQSPLAMIDRTCQVCHRESEETLRNNVYEHQNKANEMRNRLETELAKAHVEAKFAWDKGA
;
A
#
# COMPACT_ATOMS: atom_id res chain seq x y z
N TYR A 1 0.05 19.11 2.68
CA TYR A 1 0.03 19.63 4.03
C TYR A 1 1.41 20.18 4.42
N LYS A 2 1.47 21.35 5.03
CA LYS A 2 2.71 21.98 5.50
C LYS A 2 2.76 21.98 7.03
N GLY A 3 3.84 21.45 7.62
CA GLY A 3 4.05 21.50 9.06
C GLY A 3 4.26 20.14 9.72
N LYS A 4 4.39 20.17 11.05
CA LYS A 4 4.55 18.93 11.83
C LYS A 4 3.21 18.26 12.04
N TRP A 5 3.13 16.96 11.91
CA TRP A 5 1.93 16.16 12.18
C TRP A 5 1.29 16.48 13.54
N ALA A 6 2.12 16.63 14.57
CA ALA A 6 1.63 16.97 15.92
C ALA A 6 0.86 18.29 16.00
N SER A 7 1.06 19.22 15.07
CA SER A 7 0.29 20.48 15.04
C SER A 7 -1.11 20.32 14.43
N LEU A 8 -1.34 19.23 13.68
CA LEU A 8 -2.64 18.90 13.06
C LEU A 8 -3.54 18.03 13.93
N GLY A 9 -3.01 17.39 14.96
CA GLY A 9 -3.74 16.39 15.73
C GLY A 9 -5.07 16.89 16.31
N LYS A 10 -5.22 18.21 16.47
CA LYS A 10 -6.47 18.85 16.92
C LYS A 10 -7.50 19.03 15.79
N GLU A 11 -7.07 19.02 14.55
CA GLU A 11 -7.92 19.21 13.36
C GLU A 11 -8.36 17.85 12.78
N ILE A 12 -7.54 16.82 12.95
CA ILE A 12 -7.86 15.46 12.50
C ILE A 12 -8.59 14.73 13.62
N VAL A 13 -9.88 14.96 13.70
CA VAL A 13 -10.75 14.38 14.75
C VAL A 13 -11.56 13.19 14.27
N ASN A 14 -11.67 12.99 12.96
CA ASN A 14 -12.43 11.91 12.36
C ASN A 14 -11.52 10.91 11.65
N PRO A 15 -11.76 9.60 11.79
CA PRO A 15 -11.15 8.59 10.95
C PRO A 15 -11.67 8.69 9.51
N ILE A 16 -11.25 7.74 8.66
CA ILE A 16 -11.82 7.57 7.32
C ILE A 16 -13.36 7.52 7.38
N GLY A 17 -14.01 8.23 6.48
CA GLY A 17 -15.48 8.31 6.39
C GLY A 17 -16.01 7.89 5.02
N CYS A 18 -17.33 7.88 4.89
CA CYS A 18 -18.00 7.45 3.65
C CYS A 18 -17.53 8.23 2.42
N ALA A 19 -17.36 9.55 2.55
CA ALA A 19 -16.95 10.43 1.46
C ALA A 19 -15.48 10.29 1.03
N ASP A 20 -14.66 9.54 1.75
CA ASP A 20 -13.33 9.17 1.29
C ASP A 20 -13.36 8.17 0.12
N CYS A 21 -14.45 7.41 0.00
CA CYS A 21 -14.63 6.36 -1.00
C CYS A 21 -15.87 6.53 -1.86
N HIS A 22 -16.90 7.26 -1.37
CA HIS A 22 -18.19 7.40 -2.04
C HIS A 22 -18.52 8.85 -2.36
N GLU A 23 -19.02 9.06 -3.58
CA GLU A 23 -19.62 10.34 -3.97
C GLU A 23 -20.88 10.59 -3.15
N PRO A 24 -20.99 11.71 -2.42
CA PRO A 24 -22.10 11.94 -1.48
C PRO A 24 -23.49 11.98 -2.14
N GLU A 25 -23.59 12.37 -3.40
CA GLU A 25 -24.88 12.52 -4.09
C GLU A 25 -25.50 11.19 -4.56
N ASN A 26 -24.65 10.23 -4.96
CA ASN A 26 -25.10 9.01 -5.61
C ASN A 26 -24.47 7.73 -5.07
N MET A 27 -23.57 7.85 -4.11
CA MET A 27 -22.85 6.74 -3.45
C MET A 27 -21.96 5.91 -4.39
N ASN A 28 -21.70 6.37 -5.60
CA ASN A 28 -20.72 5.73 -6.47
C ASN A 28 -19.33 5.80 -5.88
N LEU A 29 -18.48 4.81 -6.18
CA LEU A 29 -17.08 4.87 -5.79
C LEU A 29 -16.37 6.00 -6.52
N HIS A 30 -15.63 6.81 -5.79
CA HIS A 30 -14.82 7.88 -6.36
C HIS A 30 -13.47 8.04 -5.65
N ILE A 31 -12.55 8.73 -6.31
CA ILE A 31 -11.26 9.07 -5.75
C ILE A 31 -11.32 10.51 -5.25
N SER A 32 -11.24 10.69 -3.94
CA SER A 32 -11.29 11.99 -3.27
C SER A 32 -9.90 12.65 -3.12
N ARG A 33 -8.81 11.87 -3.26
CA ARG A 33 -7.45 12.33 -2.99
C ARG A 33 -6.66 12.59 -4.27
N PRO A 34 -6.11 13.82 -4.48
CA PRO A 34 -5.48 14.20 -5.74
C PRO A 34 -4.21 13.40 -6.06
N ALA A 35 -3.44 12.96 -5.06
CA ALA A 35 -2.17 12.28 -5.28
C ALA A 35 -2.29 11.02 -6.17
N LEU A 36 -3.36 10.22 -5.99
CA LEU A 36 -3.63 9.05 -6.81
C LEU A 36 -3.99 9.45 -8.24
N ILE A 37 -4.87 10.45 -8.40
CA ILE A 37 -5.27 10.97 -9.71
C ILE A 37 -4.05 11.46 -10.49
N GLU A 38 -3.22 12.26 -9.85
CA GLU A 38 -2.00 12.82 -10.44
C GLU A 38 -0.98 11.74 -10.82
N ALA A 39 -0.84 10.70 -9.98
CA ALA A 39 0.05 9.57 -10.29
C ALA A 39 -0.40 8.84 -11.56
N PHE A 40 -1.69 8.57 -11.72
CA PHE A 40 -2.22 7.98 -12.96
C PHE A 40 -2.09 8.89 -14.16
N GLN A 41 -2.32 10.21 -13.98
CA GLN A 41 -2.14 11.19 -15.05
C GLN A 41 -0.68 11.24 -15.56
N ARG A 42 0.31 11.17 -14.66
CA ARG A 42 1.73 11.10 -15.04
C ARG A 42 2.08 9.84 -15.82
N GLN A 43 1.33 8.75 -15.59
CA GLN A 43 1.42 7.51 -16.39
C GLN A 43 0.60 7.58 -17.70
N GLY A 44 -0.06 8.70 -18.01
CA GLY A 44 -0.94 8.83 -19.18
C GLY A 44 -2.27 8.06 -19.05
N LYS A 45 -2.65 7.67 -17.83
CA LYS A 45 -3.89 6.93 -17.55
C LYS A 45 -4.96 7.86 -16.99
N ASP A 46 -6.19 7.66 -17.45
CA ASP A 46 -7.35 8.41 -17.00
C ASP A 46 -8.16 7.55 -16.00
N ILE A 47 -8.04 7.87 -14.72
CA ILE A 47 -8.70 7.13 -13.64
C ILE A 47 -10.23 7.21 -13.70
N THR A 48 -10.80 8.22 -14.38
CA THR A 48 -12.26 8.34 -14.52
C THR A 48 -12.86 7.26 -15.41
N LYS A 49 -12.03 6.56 -16.19
CA LYS A 49 -12.41 5.42 -17.04
C LYS A 49 -12.30 4.07 -16.32
N ALA A 50 -11.89 4.06 -15.06
CA ALA A 50 -11.79 2.84 -14.29
C ALA A 50 -13.17 2.19 -14.15
N THR A 51 -13.20 0.87 -14.31
CA THR A 51 -14.41 0.08 -14.08
C THR A 51 -14.76 0.06 -12.60
N GLN A 52 -16.01 -0.31 -12.27
CA GLN A 52 -16.38 -0.46 -10.87
C GLN A 52 -15.50 -1.47 -10.13
N GLN A 53 -15.10 -2.56 -10.79
CA GLN A 53 -14.22 -3.56 -10.18
C GLN A 53 -12.82 -2.99 -9.89
N GLU A 54 -12.26 -2.19 -10.78
CA GLU A 54 -11.00 -1.49 -10.53
C GLU A 54 -11.15 -0.47 -9.39
N MET A 55 -12.25 0.28 -9.38
CA MET A 55 -12.53 1.24 -8.30
C MET A 55 -12.58 0.58 -6.92
N ARG A 56 -12.98 -0.68 -6.81
CA ARG A 56 -12.96 -1.46 -5.55
C ARG A 56 -11.56 -1.73 -5.00
N SER A 57 -10.52 -1.48 -5.80
CA SER A 57 -9.13 -1.44 -5.34
C SER A 57 -8.61 0.00 -5.23
N LEU A 58 -8.96 0.87 -6.20
CA LEU A 58 -8.42 2.22 -6.29
C LEU A 58 -8.82 3.12 -5.10
N VAL A 59 -10.00 2.94 -4.53
CA VAL A 59 -10.39 3.66 -3.31
C VAL A 59 -9.50 3.32 -2.12
N CYS A 60 -8.91 2.12 -2.07
CA CYS A 60 -7.92 1.72 -1.07
C CYS A 60 -6.53 2.29 -1.41
N ALA A 61 -6.19 2.30 -2.69
CA ALA A 61 -4.93 2.82 -3.22
C ALA A 61 -4.73 4.33 -3.00
N GLN A 62 -5.76 5.06 -2.57
CA GLN A 62 -5.59 6.45 -2.14
C GLN A 62 -4.66 6.60 -0.91
N CYS A 63 -4.51 5.52 -0.13
CA CYS A 63 -3.74 5.51 1.11
C CYS A 63 -2.80 4.31 1.20
N HIS A 64 -3.20 3.12 0.70
CA HIS A 64 -2.44 1.87 0.76
C HIS A 64 -1.47 1.74 -0.41
N VAL A 65 -0.46 2.61 -0.46
CA VAL A 65 0.53 2.76 -1.53
C VAL A 65 1.88 3.17 -0.99
N GLU A 66 2.91 3.05 -1.80
CA GLU A 66 4.17 3.75 -1.59
C GLU A 66 4.01 5.24 -1.89
N TYR A 67 4.54 6.07 -1.00
CA TYR A 67 4.49 7.53 -1.15
C TYR A 67 5.64 8.22 -0.44
N TYR A 68 5.91 9.45 -0.83
CA TYR A 68 6.83 10.33 -0.13
C TYR A 68 6.34 11.78 -0.15
N PHE A 69 7.00 12.62 0.63
CA PHE A 69 6.70 14.05 0.69
C PHE A 69 7.72 14.84 -0.14
N LYS A 70 7.31 15.22 -1.36
CA LYS A 70 8.16 15.88 -2.34
C LYS A 70 8.45 17.34 -1.99
N GLY A 71 9.73 17.71 -2.08
CA GLY A 71 10.22 19.09 -1.97
C GLY A 71 9.97 19.75 -0.61
N ASP A 72 10.26 21.04 -0.54
CA ASP A 72 10.12 21.82 0.70
C ASP A 72 8.66 21.99 1.14
N GLY A 73 7.74 21.96 0.18
CA GLY A 73 6.29 22.00 0.41
C GLY A 73 5.72 20.73 1.01
N LYS A 74 6.49 19.66 1.10
CA LYS A 74 6.06 18.35 1.63
C LYS A 74 4.79 17.85 0.93
N TYR A 75 4.77 17.93 -0.40
CA TYR A 75 3.62 17.49 -1.20
C TYR A 75 3.58 15.97 -1.31
N LEU A 76 2.47 15.36 -0.93
CA LEU A 76 2.28 13.92 -1.01
C LEU A 76 2.34 13.47 -2.47
N THR A 77 3.28 12.58 -2.79
CA THR A 77 3.56 12.15 -4.15
C THR A 77 3.79 10.64 -4.18
N PHE A 78 3.23 9.96 -5.19
CA PHE A 78 3.50 8.55 -5.44
C PHE A 78 4.62 8.40 -6.46
N PRO A 79 5.62 7.53 -6.24
CA PRO A 79 6.81 7.39 -7.09
C PRO A 79 6.54 6.50 -8.33
N TRP A 80 5.44 6.76 -9.05
CA TRP A 80 4.93 5.87 -10.10
C TRP A 80 5.24 6.32 -11.53
N ASP A 81 6.08 7.35 -11.74
CA ASP A 81 6.32 7.91 -13.06
C ASP A 81 6.97 6.92 -14.04
N LYS A 82 7.70 5.93 -13.53
CA LYS A 82 8.32 4.86 -14.33
C LYS A 82 7.50 3.56 -14.34
N GLY A 83 6.58 3.41 -13.42
CA GLY A 83 5.77 2.22 -13.17
C GLY A 83 5.50 2.04 -11.70
N SER A 84 4.91 0.91 -11.32
CA SER A 84 4.54 0.59 -9.94
C SER A 84 5.19 -0.70 -9.41
N THR A 85 6.18 -1.23 -10.10
CA THR A 85 7.01 -2.32 -9.55
C THR A 85 8.01 -1.75 -8.53
N VAL A 86 8.59 -2.61 -7.72
CA VAL A 86 9.62 -2.20 -6.75
C VAL A 86 10.80 -1.56 -7.47
N GLU A 87 11.24 -2.15 -8.58
CA GLU A 87 12.34 -1.68 -9.40
C GLU A 87 12.05 -0.32 -10.05
N ASP A 88 10.81 -0.10 -10.50
CA ASP A 88 10.39 1.20 -11.07
C ASP A 88 10.42 2.31 -10.01
N MET A 89 9.95 2.02 -8.81
CA MET A 89 9.92 2.97 -7.69
C MET A 89 11.34 3.26 -7.19
N GLU A 90 12.21 2.25 -7.10
CA GLU A 90 13.63 2.44 -6.76
C GLU A 90 14.31 3.34 -7.78
N ALA A 91 14.15 3.06 -9.07
CA ALA A 91 14.70 3.88 -10.16
C ALA A 91 14.14 5.31 -10.16
N TYR A 92 12.90 5.50 -9.72
CA TYR A 92 12.32 6.83 -9.53
C TYR A 92 13.02 7.60 -8.41
N TYR A 93 13.22 6.98 -7.25
CA TYR A 93 13.87 7.60 -6.10
C TYR A 93 15.33 7.91 -6.37
N ASP A 94 16.04 7.04 -7.07
CA ASP A 94 17.44 7.26 -7.49
C ASP A 94 17.57 8.48 -8.41
N GLU A 95 16.69 8.60 -9.42
CA GLU A 95 16.68 9.76 -10.33
C GLU A 95 16.30 11.05 -9.58
N ALA A 96 15.37 10.98 -8.65
CA ALA A 96 14.97 12.12 -7.83
C ALA A 96 16.03 12.52 -6.79
N GLY A 97 17.03 11.68 -6.54
CA GLY A 97 18.02 11.87 -5.48
C GLY A 97 17.38 11.95 -4.09
N PHE A 98 16.24 11.23 -3.90
CA PHE A 98 15.46 11.34 -2.68
C PHE A 98 15.91 10.31 -1.63
N ALA A 99 16.02 10.77 -0.41
CA ALA A 99 16.17 9.94 0.78
C ALA A 99 15.40 10.58 1.95
N ASP A 100 14.83 9.75 2.80
CA ASP A 100 14.11 10.23 3.98
C ASP A 100 15.07 10.80 5.03
N TYR A 101 16.22 10.16 5.22
CA TYR A 101 17.26 10.59 6.16
C TYR A 101 18.62 9.95 5.86
N THR A 102 19.65 10.48 6.50
CA THR A 102 20.99 9.89 6.49
C THR A 102 21.23 9.09 7.76
N HIS A 103 21.61 7.82 7.61
CA HIS A 103 21.83 6.92 8.74
C HIS A 103 23.05 7.37 9.57
N LYS A 104 22.87 7.47 10.89
CA LYS A 104 23.89 8.06 11.77
C LYS A 104 25.22 7.29 11.82
N LEU A 105 25.20 5.97 11.70
CA LEU A 105 26.40 5.14 11.75
C LEU A 105 27.09 5.05 10.38
N SER A 106 26.36 4.59 9.37
CA SER A 106 26.90 4.33 8.04
C SER A 106 27.03 5.56 7.15
N ARG A 107 26.34 6.66 7.50
CA ARG A 107 26.18 7.86 6.66
C ARG A 107 25.48 7.58 5.32
N ALA A 108 24.91 6.40 5.16
CA ALA A 108 24.15 6.05 3.97
C ALA A 108 22.84 6.85 3.92
N PRO A 109 22.43 7.33 2.72
CA PRO A 109 21.07 7.81 2.50
C PRO A 109 20.10 6.63 2.65
N ILE A 110 19.04 6.82 3.43
CA ILE A 110 18.06 5.78 3.70
C ILE A 110 16.71 6.21 3.14
N LEU A 111 16.13 5.33 2.35
CA LEU A 111 14.75 5.40 1.91
C LEU A 111 13.90 4.53 2.83
N LYS A 112 12.79 5.06 3.29
CA LYS A 112 11.81 4.34 4.09
C LYS A 112 10.65 3.93 3.19
N ALA A 113 10.49 2.64 2.94
CA ALA A 113 9.28 2.12 2.31
C ALA A 113 8.07 2.32 3.24
N GLN A 114 6.96 2.80 2.71
CA GLN A 114 5.73 3.00 3.46
C GLN A 114 4.92 1.69 3.53
N HIS A 115 3.83 1.61 2.80
CA HIS A 115 2.98 0.41 2.75
C HIS A 115 2.45 0.21 1.31
N PRO A 116 3.30 -0.30 0.40
CA PRO A 116 2.99 -0.47 -1.02
C PRO A 116 2.01 -1.63 -1.27
N ASP A 117 0.89 -1.65 -0.54
CA ASP A 117 -0.06 -2.77 -0.57
C ASP A 117 -0.71 -2.91 -1.95
N TYR A 118 -1.09 -1.77 -2.57
CA TYR A 118 -1.68 -1.77 -3.90
C TYR A 118 -0.68 -2.28 -4.94
N GLU A 119 0.54 -1.76 -4.95
CA GLU A 119 1.59 -2.14 -5.89
C GLU A 119 1.93 -3.64 -5.78
N ILE A 120 2.13 -4.13 -4.55
CA ILE A 120 2.39 -5.55 -4.30
C ILE A 120 1.20 -6.40 -4.76
N SER A 121 -0.03 -5.97 -4.49
CA SER A 121 -1.22 -6.70 -4.89
C SER A 121 -1.34 -6.83 -6.41
N GLN A 122 -0.96 -5.77 -7.17
CA GLN A 122 -1.01 -5.78 -8.64
C GLN A 122 -0.04 -6.79 -9.27
N MET A 123 1.04 -7.16 -8.59
CA MET A 123 1.97 -8.20 -9.04
C MET A 123 1.42 -9.62 -8.79
N GLY A 124 0.39 -9.76 -7.96
CA GLY A 124 -0.18 -11.04 -7.56
C GLY A 124 -1.19 -11.62 -8.55
N ILE A 125 -1.33 -12.96 -8.52
CA ILE A 125 -2.27 -13.69 -9.40
C ILE A 125 -3.74 -13.25 -9.18
N HIS A 126 -4.12 -12.84 -7.99
CA HIS A 126 -5.49 -12.41 -7.69
C HIS A 126 -5.84 -11.14 -8.48
N ALA A 127 -4.97 -10.11 -8.45
CA ALA A 127 -5.20 -8.90 -9.23
C ALA A 127 -5.20 -9.17 -10.74
N GLN A 128 -4.29 -10.03 -11.23
CA GLN A 128 -4.25 -10.46 -12.63
C GLN A 128 -5.53 -11.16 -13.08
N ARG A 129 -6.29 -11.74 -12.15
CA ARG A 129 -7.60 -12.36 -12.37
C ARG A 129 -8.78 -11.43 -12.07
N GLY A 130 -8.51 -10.15 -11.83
CA GLY A 130 -9.51 -9.13 -11.58
C GLY A 130 -10.12 -9.15 -10.17
N VAL A 131 -9.47 -9.79 -9.21
CA VAL A 131 -9.89 -9.76 -7.80
C VAL A 131 -9.42 -8.44 -7.18
N SER A 132 -10.35 -7.72 -6.59
CA SER A 132 -10.08 -6.43 -5.95
C SER A 132 -9.74 -6.57 -4.46
N CYS A 133 -9.20 -5.49 -3.89
CA CYS A 133 -8.96 -5.40 -2.44
C CYS A 133 -10.26 -5.64 -1.65
N ALA A 134 -11.36 -5.05 -2.11
CA ALA A 134 -12.66 -5.18 -1.45
C ALA A 134 -13.24 -6.61 -1.53
N ASP A 135 -12.87 -7.42 -2.52
CA ASP A 135 -13.37 -8.81 -2.60
C ASP A 135 -12.86 -9.66 -1.43
N CYS A 136 -11.65 -9.33 -0.93
CA CYS A 136 -11.05 -10.01 0.21
C CYS A 136 -11.33 -9.30 1.55
N HIS A 137 -11.23 -7.96 1.59
CA HIS A 137 -11.32 -7.18 2.83
C HIS A 137 -12.73 -6.67 3.16
N MET A 138 -13.62 -6.64 2.17
CA MET A 138 -15.03 -6.21 2.25
C MET A 138 -15.93 -7.17 1.48
N PRO A 139 -15.95 -8.49 1.82
CA PRO A 139 -16.68 -9.48 1.05
C PRO A 139 -18.17 -9.14 1.02
N TYR A 140 -18.87 -9.64 -0.01
CA TYR A 140 -20.28 -9.46 -0.09
C TYR A 140 -21.02 -10.24 1.01
N LYS A 141 -22.04 -9.61 1.57
CA LYS A 141 -23.05 -10.26 2.42
C LYS A 141 -24.46 -9.90 1.94
N SER A 142 -25.43 -10.68 2.37
CA SER A 142 -26.83 -10.46 2.04
C SER A 142 -27.65 -10.38 3.30
N GLU A 143 -28.51 -9.39 3.38
CA GLU A 143 -29.46 -9.20 4.48
C GLU A 143 -30.78 -8.70 3.92
N GLY A 144 -31.90 -9.32 4.31
CA GLY A 144 -33.21 -8.97 3.80
C GLY A 144 -33.35 -9.07 2.27
N GLY A 145 -32.58 -9.93 1.60
CA GLY A 145 -32.58 -10.07 0.13
C GLY A 145 -31.68 -9.02 -0.59
N VAL A 146 -31.08 -8.10 0.11
CA VAL A 146 -30.17 -7.10 -0.46
C VAL A 146 -28.72 -7.56 -0.31
N LYS A 147 -27.98 -7.55 -1.42
CA LYS A 147 -26.55 -7.87 -1.46
C LYS A 147 -25.73 -6.57 -1.39
N TYR A 148 -24.77 -6.50 -0.47
CA TYR A 148 -23.89 -5.36 -0.32
C TYR A 148 -22.49 -5.77 0.19
N SER A 149 -21.49 -4.89 0.02
CA SER A 149 -20.15 -5.12 0.57
C SER A 149 -20.15 -4.91 2.09
N ASP A 150 -19.52 -5.83 2.83
CA ASP A 150 -19.34 -5.68 4.27
C ASP A 150 -18.31 -4.58 4.57
N HIS A 151 -18.76 -3.46 5.13
CA HIS A 151 -17.90 -2.33 5.48
C HIS A 151 -17.11 -2.53 6.77
N HIS A 152 -17.22 -3.70 7.38
CA HIS A 152 -16.36 -4.11 8.48
C HIS A 152 -15.02 -4.62 7.91
N ILE A 153 -14.16 -3.66 7.52
CA ILE A 153 -12.86 -3.94 6.91
C ILE A 153 -11.96 -4.66 7.92
N GLN A 154 -11.56 -5.90 7.58
CA GLN A 154 -10.74 -6.74 8.45
C GLN A 154 -9.91 -7.75 7.66
N SER A 155 -9.11 -8.55 8.37
CA SER A 155 -8.36 -9.63 7.75
C SER A 155 -9.28 -10.64 7.07
N PRO A 156 -9.01 -11.02 5.80
CA PRO A 156 -9.74 -12.08 5.11
C PRO A 156 -9.75 -13.41 5.86
N LEU A 157 -8.73 -13.67 6.68
CA LEU A 157 -8.63 -14.88 7.52
C LEU A 157 -9.70 -14.97 8.61
N ALA A 158 -10.38 -13.87 8.92
CA ALA A 158 -11.52 -13.86 9.82
C ALA A 158 -12.84 -14.26 9.13
N MET A 159 -12.83 -14.38 7.79
CA MET A 159 -14.03 -14.58 6.96
C MET A 159 -13.72 -15.49 5.77
N ILE A 160 -12.95 -16.55 5.96
CA ILE A 160 -12.47 -17.43 4.88
C ILE A 160 -13.62 -17.99 4.05
N ASP A 161 -14.74 -18.32 4.68
CA ASP A 161 -15.97 -18.77 4.04
C ASP A 161 -16.56 -17.79 3.01
N ARG A 162 -16.43 -16.50 3.27
CA ARG A 162 -16.97 -15.43 2.42
C ARG A 162 -15.93 -14.74 1.54
N THR A 163 -14.66 -15.00 1.75
CA THR A 163 -13.54 -14.45 0.99
C THR A 163 -12.89 -15.50 0.11
N CYS A 164 -12.13 -16.40 0.67
CA CYS A 164 -11.35 -17.39 -0.06
C CYS A 164 -12.22 -18.47 -0.71
N GLN A 165 -13.21 -19.02 0.03
CA GLN A 165 -14.03 -20.14 -0.43
C GLN A 165 -15.09 -19.78 -1.47
N VAL A 166 -15.22 -18.49 -1.83
CA VAL A 166 -15.99 -18.09 -3.03
C VAL A 166 -15.37 -18.65 -4.31
N CYS A 167 -14.05 -18.87 -4.32
CA CYS A 167 -13.30 -19.37 -5.47
C CYS A 167 -12.53 -20.66 -5.16
N HIS A 168 -12.00 -20.80 -3.93
CA HIS A 168 -11.24 -21.94 -3.47
C HIS A 168 -12.12 -22.98 -2.81
N ARG A 169 -11.82 -24.26 -3.05
CA ARG A 169 -12.62 -25.41 -2.55
C ARG A 169 -11.98 -26.12 -1.36
N GLU A 170 -10.77 -25.72 -1.01
CA GLU A 170 -10.02 -26.27 0.11
C GLU A 170 -10.71 -25.93 1.45
N SER A 171 -10.39 -26.67 2.50
CA SER A 171 -10.87 -26.38 3.84
C SER A 171 -10.33 -25.03 4.34
N GLU A 172 -11.05 -24.39 5.26
CA GLU A 172 -10.57 -23.16 5.90
C GLU A 172 -9.20 -23.34 6.57
N GLU A 173 -8.98 -24.49 7.20
CA GLU A 173 -7.72 -24.82 7.82
C GLU A 173 -6.57 -24.85 6.80
N THR A 174 -6.78 -25.49 5.64
CA THR A 174 -5.79 -25.54 4.57
C THR A 174 -5.48 -24.14 4.04
N LEU A 175 -6.51 -23.35 3.77
CA LEU A 175 -6.35 -21.99 3.24
C LEU A 175 -5.63 -21.08 4.24
N ARG A 176 -5.96 -21.18 5.51
CA ARG A 176 -5.31 -20.46 6.60
C ARG A 176 -3.83 -20.83 6.72
N ASN A 177 -3.54 -22.14 6.71
CA ASN A 177 -2.18 -22.64 6.82
C ASN A 177 -1.31 -22.21 5.63
N ASN A 178 -1.86 -22.20 4.41
CA ASN A 178 -1.15 -21.68 3.23
C ASN A 178 -0.77 -20.20 3.41
N VAL A 179 -1.67 -19.37 3.94
CA VAL A 179 -1.35 -17.96 4.22
C VAL A 179 -0.26 -17.84 5.28
N TYR A 180 -0.35 -18.59 6.37
CA TYR A 180 0.67 -18.56 7.43
C TYR A 180 2.03 -19.07 6.94
N GLU A 181 2.07 -20.06 6.09
CA GLU A 181 3.32 -20.52 5.48
C GLU A 181 4.00 -19.41 4.67
N HIS A 182 3.24 -18.70 3.83
CA HIS A 182 3.76 -17.55 3.07
C HIS A 182 4.22 -16.40 3.99
N GLN A 183 3.44 -16.08 5.02
CA GLN A 183 3.80 -15.05 6.00
C GLN A 183 5.07 -15.42 6.77
N ASN A 184 5.21 -16.66 7.21
CA ASN A 184 6.40 -17.16 7.91
C ASN A 184 7.64 -17.05 7.02
N LYS A 185 7.53 -17.46 5.76
CA LYS A 185 8.62 -17.36 4.79
C LYS A 185 9.05 -15.91 4.55
N ALA A 186 8.09 -14.99 4.41
CA ALA A 186 8.38 -13.56 4.30
C ALA A 186 9.07 -13.02 5.56
N ASN A 187 8.61 -13.42 6.75
CA ASN A 187 9.22 -13.05 8.03
C ASN A 187 10.66 -13.57 8.18
N GLU A 188 10.93 -14.80 7.75
CA GLU A 188 12.28 -15.37 7.77
C GLU A 188 13.24 -14.56 6.86
N MET A 189 12.78 -14.23 5.65
CA MET A 189 13.57 -13.41 4.73
C MET A 189 13.81 -12.00 5.28
N ARG A 190 12.78 -11.38 5.87
CA ARG A 190 12.91 -10.07 6.52
C ARG A 190 13.93 -10.10 7.66
N ASN A 191 13.83 -11.06 8.57
CA ASN A 191 14.76 -11.18 9.71
C ASN A 191 16.21 -11.37 9.26
N ARG A 192 16.40 -12.13 8.18
CA ARG A 192 17.72 -12.29 7.56
C ARG A 192 18.22 -10.96 6.99
N LEU A 193 17.38 -10.24 6.25
CA LEU A 193 17.73 -8.94 5.68
C LEU A 193 18.08 -7.92 6.77
N GLU A 194 17.28 -7.82 7.82
CA GLU A 194 17.55 -6.93 8.97
C GLU A 194 18.90 -7.22 9.61
N THR A 195 19.26 -8.49 9.74
CA THR A 195 20.54 -8.91 10.28
C THR A 195 21.72 -8.46 9.41
N GLU A 196 21.61 -8.66 8.09
CA GLU A 196 22.66 -8.26 7.14
C GLU A 196 22.78 -6.73 7.01
N LEU A 197 21.66 -6.01 7.03
CA LEU A 197 21.67 -4.55 7.07
C LEU A 197 22.36 -4.01 8.34
N ALA A 198 22.10 -4.59 9.50
CA ALA A 198 22.76 -4.19 10.73
C ALA A 198 24.30 -4.37 10.64
N LYS A 199 24.76 -5.50 10.08
CA LYS A 199 26.18 -5.74 9.83
C LYS A 199 26.77 -4.70 8.89
N ALA A 200 26.11 -4.46 7.74
CA ALA A 200 26.57 -3.50 6.74
C ALA A 200 26.72 -2.08 7.31
N HIS A 201 25.79 -1.64 8.17
CA HIS A 201 25.90 -0.34 8.84
C HIS A 201 27.10 -0.26 9.80
N VAL A 202 27.42 -1.33 10.52
CA VAL A 202 28.58 -1.40 11.41
C VAL A 202 29.88 -1.41 10.60
N GLU A 203 29.93 -2.18 9.53
CA GLU A 203 31.11 -2.24 8.66
C GLU A 203 31.39 -0.89 7.97
N ALA A 204 30.33 -0.23 7.46
CA ALA A 204 30.46 1.11 6.89
C ALA A 204 30.99 2.13 7.91
N LYS A 205 30.48 2.09 9.16
CA LYS A 205 31.03 2.94 10.23
C LYS A 205 32.52 2.69 10.46
N PHE A 206 32.92 1.42 10.52
CA PHE A 206 34.31 1.04 10.74
C PHE A 206 35.20 1.52 9.58
N ALA A 207 34.75 1.46 8.34
CA ALA A 207 35.47 1.99 7.19
C ALA A 207 35.66 3.52 7.31
N TRP A 208 34.60 4.26 7.62
CA TRP A 208 34.63 5.71 7.83
C TRP A 208 35.60 6.11 8.96
N ASP A 209 35.61 5.38 10.08
CA ASP A 209 36.50 5.66 11.22
C ASP A 209 37.97 5.43 10.86
N LYS A 210 38.26 4.63 9.83
CA LYS A 210 39.63 4.39 9.32
C LYS A 210 40.06 5.32 8.18
N GLY A 211 39.18 6.23 7.76
CA GLY A 211 39.51 7.22 6.73
C GLY A 211 39.33 6.70 5.29
N ALA A 212 38.48 5.73 5.11
CA ALA A 212 38.09 5.24 3.77
C ALA A 212 37.16 6.24 3.06
#